data_b6361bac3b9a4e73a95a97ba05413669
#
_entry.id   b6361bac3b9a4e73a95a97ba05413669
#
_cell.length_a   1.000
_cell.length_b   1.000
_cell.length_c   1.000
_cell.angle_alpha   90.00
_cell.angle_beta   90.00
_cell.angle_gamma   90.00
#
_symmetry.space_group_name_H-M   'P 1'
#
loop_
_entity.id
_entity.type
_entity.pdbx_description
1 polymer ?
#
loop_
_entity_poly.entity_id
_entity_poly.type
_entity_poly.pdbx_seq_one_letter_code
_entity_poly.pdbx_strand_id
1 'polypeptide(L)'
;MLDFNGNYSLFKDVLADLGPWAWVIVGIVALALLAGLGSWLEKRWPERFAGYAPEEKGSFYVFLTDAGYERIHVIKAVRALTNLGLKASKDLVDNLPKPVLEGVSEEDAESAKVTLEALGATVETISPPTEENYFTSPTESVEEILAELDEMTGLDAVKDQVKRFVYGHLLNRHLEEQCQPTVPIGLNLVFTGNPGTGKTTVARLIARLYKAVGLVSMGHCIEVGRVDLVGRWIGESEEKTNEFLNSAMGGVLFIDEAYALTPEDPSRDFGQHVVNAIVQYMENYRDDLAVIVAGYSNEMERFMESNPGLQSRFQNRVHFPDFTPEELVEIFKSVAHDRSIAVSEEVAAALKDRFENDLEETKKGNARLARNLVSEMFENMAVRLGENGTFAQEEITEGFTVDDIPEVNSEEEPLPFGFCSAG
;
A
#
# COMPACT_ATOMS: atom_id res chain seq x y z
N MET A 1 -0.81 47.83 25.51
CA MET A 1 -0.81 47.03 26.72
C MET A 1 -2.17 47.17 27.37
N LEU A 2 -3.10 46.34 27.02
CA LEU A 2 -4.48 46.34 27.55
C LEU A 2 -4.51 45.31 28.68
N ASP A 3 -4.82 45.82 29.86
CA ASP A 3 -4.86 45.07 31.13
C ASP A 3 -6.10 44.16 31.16
N PHE A 4 -5.93 42.89 30.99
CA PHE A 4 -6.97 41.85 30.85
C PHE A 4 -7.62 41.42 32.17
N ASN A 5 -7.18 41.90 33.31
CA ASN A 5 -7.61 41.42 34.63
C ASN A 5 -8.70 42.25 35.34
N GLY A 6 -9.09 43.40 34.79
CA GLY A 6 -10.04 44.31 35.45
C GLY A 6 -11.51 44.13 35.07
N ASN A 7 -11.82 43.53 33.92
CA ASN A 7 -13.19 43.55 33.35
C ASN A 7 -14.06 42.31 33.57
N TYR A 8 -13.51 41.23 34.17
CA TYR A 8 -14.26 39.98 34.36
C TYR A 8 -15.31 40.04 35.47
N SER A 9 -15.10 40.85 36.53
CA SER A 9 -16.06 40.97 37.61
C SER A 9 -17.32 41.74 37.20
N LEU A 10 -17.14 42.83 36.46
CA LEU A 10 -18.26 43.65 35.99
C LEU A 10 -19.16 42.89 34.99
N PHE A 11 -18.55 42.06 34.12
CA PHE A 11 -19.26 41.26 33.15
C PHE A 11 -20.06 40.12 33.81
N LYS A 12 -19.54 39.58 34.91
CA LYS A 12 -20.21 38.52 35.67
C LYS A 12 -21.43 39.03 36.44
N ASP A 13 -21.35 40.26 36.96
CA ASP A 13 -22.45 40.89 37.69
C ASP A 13 -23.59 41.30 36.77
N VAL A 14 -23.29 41.81 35.56
CA VAL A 14 -24.31 42.14 34.53
C VAL A 14 -24.98 40.85 33.98
N LEU A 15 -24.25 39.74 33.86
CA LEU A 15 -24.82 38.46 33.43
C LEU A 15 -25.70 37.81 34.49
N ALA A 16 -25.44 38.06 35.78
CA ALA A 16 -26.25 37.53 36.88
C ALA A 16 -27.63 38.19 36.96
N ASP A 17 -27.73 39.45 36.62
CA ASP A 17 -29.02 40.21 36.64
C ASP A 17 -29.95 39.86 35.46
N LEU A 18 -29.46 39.29 34.36
CA LEU A 18 -30.21 38.94 33.15
C LEU A 18 -30.88 37.55 33.17
N GLY A 19 -30.60 36.75 34.19
CA GLY A 19 -31.16 35.40 34.36
C GLY A 19 -30.86 34.41 33.22
N PRO A 20 -31.66 33.35 33.04
CA PRO A 20 -31.39 32.28 32.07
C PRO A 20 -31.26 32.69 30.62
N TRP A 21 -31.81 33.87 30.28
CA TRP A 21 -31.76 34.41 28.90
C TRP A 21 -30.44 35.09 28.52
N ALA A 22 -29.57 35.37 29.50
CA ALA A 22 -28.27 36.00 29.27
C ALA A 22 -27.40 35.18 28.30
N TRP A 23 -27.38 33.88 28.41
CA TRP A 23 -26.62 33.01 27.54
C TRP A 23 -27.16 32.92 26.12
N VAL A 24 -28.50 33.09 25.94
CA VAL A 24 -29.11 33.13 24.61
C VAL A 24 -28.72 34.45 23.91
N ILE A 25 -28.70 35.57 24.64
CA ILE A 25 -28.27 36.85 24.09
C ILE A 25 -26.81 36.86 23.74
N VAL A 26 -25.93 36.30 24.58
CA VAL A 26 -24.50 36.19 24.30
C VAL A 26 -24.26 35.29 23.07
N GLY A 27 -24.99 34.17 22.91
CA GLY A 27 -24.93 33.31 21.76
C GLY A 27 -25.36 34.00 20.45
N ILE A 28 -26.44 34.79 20.48
CA ILE A 28 -26.94 35.56 19.32
C ILE A 28 -25.93 36.64 18.93
N VAL A 29 -25.36 37.35 19.91
CA VAL A 29 -24.35 38.41 19.66
C VAL A 29 -23.05 37.80 19.10
N ALA A 30 -22.61 36.64 19.63
CA ALA A 30 -21.45 35.92 19.11
C ALA A 30 -21.68 35.45 17.67
N LEU A 31 -22.86 34.90 17.36
CA LEU A 31 -23.24 34.52 15.99
C LEU A 31 -23.32 35.72 15.04
N ALA A 32 -23.87 36.84 15.48
CA ALA A 32 -23.94 38.06 14.68
C ALA A 32 -22.55 38.67 14.43
N LEU A 33 -21.64 38.62 15.41
CA LEU A 33 -20.25 39.04 15.25
C LEU A 33 -19.47 38.13 14.29
N LEU A 34 -19.68 36.82 14.35
CA LEU A 34 -19.08 35.87 13.42
C LEU A 34 -19.61 36.05 12.00
N ALA A 35 -20.91 36.29 11.82
CA ALA A 35 -21.51 36.60 10.53
C ALA A 35 -21.04 37.95 9.99
N GLY A 36 -20.90 38.95 10.87
CA GLY A 36 -20.35 40.27 10.53
C GLY A 36 -18.88 40.24 10.14
N LEU A 37 -18.07 39.39 10.81
CA LEU A 37 -16.66 39.16 10.45
C LEU A 37 -16.53 38.44 9.09
N GLY A 38 -17.38 37.45 8.81
CA GLY A 38 -17.42 36.77 7.51
C GLY A 38 -17.71 37.77 6.37
N SER A 39 -18.79 38.57 6.48
CA SER A 39 -19.16 39.56 5.46
C SER A 39 -18.15 40.73 5.33
N TRP A 40 -17.41 41.05 6.41
CA TRP A 40 -16.36 42.07 6.40
C TRP A 40 -15.09 41.53 5.73
N LEU A 41 -14.73 40.27 5.93
CA LEU A 41 -13.62 39.58 5.26
C LEU A 41 -13.87 39.42 3.77
N GLU A 42 -15.07 39.05 3.35
CA GLU A 42 -15.49 38.98 1.93
C GLU A 42 -15.42 40.34 1.21
N LYS A 43 -15.77 41.44 1.90
CA LYS A 43 -15.70 42.79 1.31
C LYS A 43 -14.29 43.39 1.25
N ARG A 44 -13.38 42.94 2.10
CA ARG A 44 -12.03 43.53 2.18
C ARG A 44 -10.96 42.78 1.35
N TRP A 45 -11.19 41.52 1.00
CA TRP A 45 -10.30 40.69 0.14
C TRP A 45 -11.07 39.83 -0.85
N PRO A 46 -11.77 40.45 -1.83
CA PRO A 46 -12.55 39.68 -2.79
C PRO A 46 -11.67 38.76 -3.70
N GLU A 47 -10.40 39.14 -3.95
CA GLU A 47 -9.55 38.40 -4.85
C GLU A 47 -8.84 37.18 -4.20
N ARG A 48 -8.79 37.10 -2.87
CA ARG A 48 -8.12 36.01 -2.16
C ARG A 48 -9.04 34.81 -1.91
N PHE A 49 -10.34 34.97 -1.99
CA PHE A 49 -11.36 33.93 -1.82
C PHE A 49 -12.11 33.60 -3.11
N ALA A 50 -11.94 34.39 -4.19
CA ALA A 50 -12.53 34.10 -5.50
C ALA A 50 -11.98 32.83 -6.18
N GLY A 51 -10.90 32.20 -5.64
CA GLY A 51 -10.37 30.92 -6.08
C GLY A 51 -10.82 29.71 -5.23
N TYR A 52 -11.65 29.91 -4.21
CA TYR A 52 -12.17 28.87 -3.32
C TYR A 52 -13.71 28.80 -3.29
N ALA A 53 -14.39 29.25 -4.35
CA ALA A 53 -15.66 28.60 -4.65
C ALA A 53 -15.27 27.21 -5.17
N PRO A 54 -15.69 26.08 -4.57
CA PRO A 54 -15.61 24.82 -5.26
C PRO A 54 -16.46 25.02 -6.52
N GLU A 55 -15.82 25.14 -7.70
CA GLU A 55 -16.46 24.66 -8.90
C GLU A 55 -16.95 23.27 -8.49
N GLU A 56 -18.21 22.97 -8.72
CA GLU A 56 -18.76 21.62 -8.66
C GLU A 56 -18.02 20.80 -9.73
N LYS A 57 -16.74 20.48 -9.50
CA LYS A 57 -16.05 19.43 -10.20
C LYS A 57 -16.77 18.16 -9.76
N GLY A 58 -17.41 17.54 -10.74
CA GLY A 58 -17.97 16.23 -10.56
C GLY A 58 -16.95 15.35 -9.84
N SER A 59 -17.42 14.41 -9.14
CA SER A 59 -16.61 13.65 -8.20
C SER A 59 -16.36 12.22 -8.68
N PHE A 60 -16.76 11.87 -9.93
CA PHE A 60 -16.60 10.55 -10.50
C PHE A 60 -15.29 10.41 -11.28
N TYR A 61 -14.68 9.24 -11.18
CA TYR A 61 -13.52 8.84 -11.95
C TYR A 61 -13.90 7.69 -12.88
N VAL A 62 -13.42 7.70 -14.11
CA VAL A 62 -13.65 6.65 -15.10
C VAL A 62 -12.32 5.98 -15.42
N PHE A 63 -12.16 4.74 -15.03
CA PHE A 63 -10.97 3.93 -15.28
C PHE A 63 -11.20 2.98 -16.45
N LEU A 64 -10.30 3.01 -17.42
CA LEU A 64 -10.23 2.00 -18.46
C LEU A 64 -9.32 0.87 -17.97
N THR A 65 -9.89 -0.33 -17.83
CA THR A 65 -9.15 -1.51 -17.30
C THR A 65 -8.71 -2.45 -18.43
N ASP A 66 -9.50 -2.56 -19.51
CA ASP A 66 -9.13 -3.29 -20.72
C ASP A 66 -9.68 -2.56 -21.96
N ALA A 67 -8.89 -2.51 -23.02
CA ALA A 67 -9.27 -1.88 -24.29
C ALA A 67 -10.01 -2.83 -25.25
N GLY A 68 -10.12 -4.11 -24.94
CA GLY A 68 -10.76 -5.09 -25.80
C GLY A 68 -10.08 -5.27 -27.17
N TYR A 69 -10.82 -5.81 -28.12
CA TYR A 69 -10.28 -6.12 -29.45
C TYR A 69 -10.22 -4.90 -30.39
N GLU A 70 -11.05 -3.88 -30.16
CA GLU A 70 -11.17 -2.70 -31.04
C GLU A 70 -10.30 -1.52 -30.58
N ARG A 71 -9.05 -1.76 -30.18
CA ARG A 71 -8.13 -0.77 -29.59
C ARG A 71 -8.08 0.56 -30.31
N ILE A 72 -8.12 0.56 -31.67
CA ILE A 72 -8.05 1.79 -32.48
C ILE A 72 -9.29 2.67 -32.26
N HIS A 73 -10.46 2.06 -32.13
CA HIS A 73 -11.70 2.77 -31.87
C HIS A 73 -11.74 3.31 -30.44
N VAL A 74 -11.24 2.53 -29.47
CA VAL A 74 -11.10 2.96 -28.08
C VAL A 74 -10.12 4.14 -27.97
N ILE A 75 -8.96 4.15 -28.66
CA ILE A 75 -8.05 5.29 -28.68
C ILE A 75 -8.73 6.55 -29.22
N LYS A 76 -9.56 6.43 -30.26
CA LYS A 76 -10.33 7.58 -30.79
C LYS A 76 -11.37 8.08 -29.81
N ALA A 77 -12.07 7.18 -29.11
CA ALA A 77 -13.06 7.53 -28.08
C ALA A 77 -12.38 8.21 -26.88
N VAL A 78 -11.28 7.65 -26.38
CA VAL A 78 -10.47 8.26 -25.30
C VAL A 78 -10.00 9.66 -25.71
N ARG A 79 -9.53 9.83 -26.95
CA ARG A 79 -9.15 11.16 -27.46
C ARG A 79 -10.31 12.15 -27.49
N ALA A 80 -11.50 11.70 -27.86
CA ALA A 80 -12.70 12.56 -27.88
C ALA A 80 -13.18 12.95 -26.49
N LEU A 81 -13.09 12.02 -25.52
CA LEU A 81 -13.49 12.24 -24.14
C LEU A 81 -12.49 13.12 -23.36
N THR A 82 -11.18 12.94 -23.60
CA THR A 82 -10.13 13.61 -22.80
C THR A 82 -9.54 14.85 -23.45
N ASN A 83 -9.84 15.12 -24.72
CA ASN A 83 -9.16 16.14 -25.54
C ASN A 83 -7.63 15.97 -25.64
N LEU A 84 -7.08 14.82 -25.31
CA LEU A 84 -5.65 14.52 -25.41
C LEU A 84 -5.22 14.40 -26.86
N GLY A 85 -3.94 14.65 -27.13
CA GLY A 85 -3.34 14.37 -28.44
C GLY A 85 -3.29 12.87 -28.75
N LEU A 86 -3.17 12.51 -30.05
CA LEU A 86 -3.17 11.10 -30.50
C LEU A 86 -2.12 10.24 -29.80
N LYS A 87 -0.92 10.75 -29.57
CA LYS A 87 0.17 10.03 -28.88
C LYS A 87 -0.21 9.74 -27.43
N ALA A 88 -0.67 10.76 -26.69
CA ALA A 88 -1.04 10.60 -25.29
C ALA A 88 -2.25 9.67 -25.11
N SER A 89 -3.26 9.74 -26.00
CA SER A 89 -4.40 8.82 -25.97
C SER A 89 -4.01 7.37 -26.27
N LYS A 90 -3.02 7.18 -27.16
CA LYS A 90 -2.46 5.86 -27.43
C LYS A 90 -1.65 5.36 -26.24
N ASP A 91 -0.78 6.18 -25.67
CA ASP A 91 0.04 5.83 -24.50
C ASP A 91 -0.84 5.49 -23.28
N LEU A 92 -2.02 6.13 -23.13
CA LEU A 92 -2.99 5.81 -22.10
C LEU A 92 -3.59 4.40 -22.32
N VAL A 93 -4.02 4.08 -23.52
CA VAL A 93 -4.64 2.79 -23.87
C VAL A 93 -3.61 1.64 -23.91
N ASP A 94 -2.34 1.93 -24.17
CA ASP A 94 -1.27 0.92 -24.18
C ASP A 94 -0.76 0.56 -22.77
N ASN A 95 -1.03 1.41 -21.74
CA ASN A 95 -0.57 1.25 -20.37
C ASN A 95 -1.74 1.14 -19.36
N LEU A 96 -2.70 0.28 -19.61
CA LEU A 96 -3.85 0.03 -18.73
C LEU A 96 -3.46 -0.80 -17.50
N PRO A 97 -4.20 -0.67 -16.35
CA PRO A 97 -5.35 0.22 -16.14
C PRO A 97 -4.96 1.68 -15.87
N LYS A 98 -5.77 2.64 -16.41
CA LYS A 98 -5.55 4.08 -16.19
C LYS A 98 -6.85 4.88 -16.16
N PRO A 99 -6.90 6.01 -15.40
CA PRO A 99 -8.03 6.91 -15.45
C PRO A 99 -8.11 7.59 -16.82
N VAL A 100 -9.30 7.58 -17.39
CA VAL A 100 -9.65 8.28 -18.65
C VAL A 100 -10.25 9.63 -18.34
N LEU A 101 -11.12 9.71 -17.32
CA LEU A 101 -11.73 10.95 -16.84
C LEU A 101 -11.60 11.04 -15.33
N GLU A 102 -11.33 12.24 -14.85
CA GLU A 102 -11.15 12.55 -13.43
C GLU A 102 -12.01 13.74 -13.04
N GLY A 103 -12.74 13.64 -11.93
CA GLY A 103 -13.55 14.74 -11.39
C GLY A 103 -14.69 15.15 -12.32
N VAL A 104 -15.39 14.21 -12.96
CA VAL A 104 -16.53 14.46 -13.84
C VAL A 104 -17.87 14.24 -13.10
N SER A 105 -18.98 14.74 -13.67
CA SER A 105 -20.31 14.49 -13.15
C SER A 105 -20.69 13.00 -13.30
N GLU A 106 -21.66 12.51 -12.55
CA GLU A 106 -22.20 11.15 -12.68
C GLU A 106 -22.71 10.89 -14.09
N GLU A 107 -23.38 11.86 -14.69
CA GLU A 107 -23.94 11.78 -16.05
C GLU A 107 -22.84 11.67 -17.11
N ASP A 108 -21.74 12.43 -16.96
CA ASP A 108 -20.58 12.37 -17.85
C ASP A 108 -19.81 11.06 -17.67
N ALA A 109 -19.66 10.57 -16.43
CA ALA A 109 -19.00 9.30 -16.13
C ALA A 109 -19.74 8.11 -16.75
N GLU A 110 -21.08 8.06 -16.60
CA GLU A 110 -21.91 7.01 -17.18
C GLU A 110 -21.94 7.09 -18.71
N SER A 111 -22.01 8.29 -19.28
CA SER A 111 -21.93 8.50 -20.73
C SER A 111 -20.60 8.02 -21.32
N ALA A 112 -19.48 8.30 -20.63
CA ALA A 112 -18.17 7.84 -21.03
C ALA A 112 -18.02 6.31 -20.93
N LYS A 113 -18.55 5.71 -19.86
CA LYS A 113 -18.58 4.27 -19.65
C LYS A 113 -19.35 3.56 -20.78
N VAL A 114 -20.58 3.98 -21.04
CA VAL A 114 -21.42 3.42 -22.12
C VAL A 114 -20.71 3.55 -23.49
N THR A 115 -20.05 4.67 -23.74
CA THR A 115 -19.33 4.92 -25.01
C THR A 115 -18.15 3.97 -25.19
N LEU A 116 -17.38 3.71 -24.14
CA LEU A 116 -16.20 2.85 -24.18
C LEU A 116 -16.58 1.36 -24.18
N GLU A 117 -17.58 0.97 -23.40
CA GLU A 117 -18.09 -0.42 -23.36
C GLU A 117 -18.76 -0.81 -24.68
N ALA A 118 -19.42 0.11 -25.37
CA ALA A 118 -19.97 -0.13 -26.71
C ALA A 118 -18.90 -0.46 -27.77
N LEU A 119 -17.65 -0.14 -27.49
CA LEU A 119 -16.48 -0.47 -28.33
C LEU A 119 -15.75 -1.73 -27.81
N GLY A 120 -16.32 -2.45 -26.86
CA GLY A 120 -15.77 -3.69 -26.31
C GLY A 120 -14.66 -3.48 -25.28
N ALA A 121 -14.52 -2.27 -24.73
CA ALA A 121 -13.62 -1.99 -23.63
C ALA A 121 -14.26 -2.33 -22.28
N THR A 122 -13.43 -2.60 -21.26
CA THR A 122 -13.89 -2.74 -19.86
C THR A 122 -13.60 -1.47 -19.10
N VAL A 123 -14.62 -0.93 -18.44
CA VAL A 123 -14.57 0.37 -17.76
C VAL A 123 -15.12 0.26 -16.35
N GLU A 124 -14.39 0.79 -15.39
CA GLU A 124 -14.84 0.95 -14.01
C GLU A 124 -15.09 2.41 -13.69
N THR A 125 -16.26 2.75 -13.16
CA THR A 125 -16.57 4.08 -12.66
C THR A 125 -16.45 4.07 -11.14
N ILE A 126 -15.62 4.95 -10.59
CA ILE A 126 -15.45 5.13 -9.16
C ILE A 126 -16.12 6.45 -8.79
N SER A 127 -17.16 6.37 -7.94
CA SER A 127 -17.74 7.57 -7.31
C SER A 127 -16.81 8.05 -6.18
N PRO A 128 -16.78 9.36 -5.91
CA PRO A 128 -16.13 9.81 -4.69
C PRO A 128 -16.82 9.18 -3.50
N PRO A 129 -16.10 8.97 -2.42
CA PRO A 129 -16.72 8.60 -1.17
C PRO A 129 -17.63 9.75 -0.72
N THR A 130 -18.94 9.64 -0.95
CA THR A 130 -19.92 10.40 -0.18
C THR A 130 -19.91 9.88 1.25
N GLU A 131 -20.15 10.72 2.25
CA GLU A 131 -20.21 10.28 3.66
C GLU A 131 -21.10 9.04 3.84
N GLU A 132 -22.14 8.85 3.03
CA GLU A 132 -22.97 7.64 3.00
C GLU A 132 -22.25 6.41 2.39
N ASN A 133 -21.35 6.56 1.40
CA ASN A 133 -20.61 5.46 0.79
C ASN A 133 -19.37 5.04 1.58
N TYR A 134 -18.88 5.89 2.50
CA TYR A 134 -17.84 5.48 3.46
C TYR A 134 -18.32 4.34 4.39
N PHE A 135 -19.63 4.21 4.59
CA PHE A 135 -20.24 3.19 5.45
C PHE A 135 -20.82 1.98 4.70
N THR A 136 -20.82 1.96 3.34
CA THR A 136 -21.51 0.91 2.56
C THR A 136 -20.61 0.00 1.72
N SER A 137 -19.32 0.26 1.58
CA SER A 137 -18.37 -0.82 1.27
C SER A 137 -18.31 -1.71 2.51
N PRO A 138 -18.49 -3.04 2.42
CA PRO A 138 -18.28 -3.90 3.57
C PRO A 138 -16.85 -3.65 4.05
N THR A 139 -16.71 -2.88 5.11
CA THR A 139 -15.41 -2.66 5.74
C THR A 139 -15.05 -4.01 6.30
N GLU A 140 -14.01 -4.64 5.74
CA GLU A 140 -13.50 -5.90 6.29
C GLU A 140 -13.34 -5.73 7.79
N SER A 141 -13.85 -6.69 8.55
CA SER A 141 -13.71 -6.63 10.00
C SER A 141 -12.26 -6.92 10.41
N VAL A 142 -11.86 -6.40 11.55
CA VAL A 142 -10.54 -6.71 12.11
C VAL A 142 -10.35 -8.22 12.25
N GLU A 143 -11.42 -8.93 12.64
CA GLU A 143 -11.45 -10.37 12.83
C GLU A 143 -11.20 -11.12 11.52
N GLU A 144 -11.81 -10.70 10.41
CA GLU A 144 -11.62 -11.31 9.08
C GLU A 144 -10.17 -11.16 8.61
N ILE A 145 -9.58 -9.96 8.75
CA ILE A 145 -8.20 -9.73 8.33
C ILE A 145 -7.21 -10.48 9.24
N LEU A 146 -7.49 -10.55 10.54
CA LEU A 146 -6.67 -11.34 11.46
C LEU A 146 -6.78 -12.84 11.19
N ALA A 147 -7.93 -13.33 10.73
CA ALA A 147 -8.09 -14.72 10.30
C ALA A 147 -7.23 -15.01 9.05
N GLU A 148 -7.21 -14.11 8.06
CA GLU A 148 -6.32 -14.21 6.91
C GLU A 148 -4.83 -14.21 7.30
N LEU A 149 -4.46 -13.39 8.28
CA LEU A 149 -3.11 -13.41 8.85
C LEU A 149 -2.80 -14.76 9.52
N ASP A 150 -3.76 -15.34 10.23
CA ASP A 150 -3.60 -16.63 10.91
C ASP A 150 -3.48 -17.81 9.95
N GLU A 151 -4.11 -17.73 8.77
CA GLU A 151 -4.02 -18.73 7.70
C GLU A 151 -2.64 -18.77 7.03
N MET A 152 -1.83 -17.71 7.17
CA MET A 152 -0.46 -17.72 6.63
C MET A 152 0.36 -18.82 7.33
N THR A 153 1.14 -19.59 6.55
CA THR A 153 2.04 -20.61 7.09
C THR A 153 3.11 -19.97 7.97
N GLY A 154 3.37 -20.56 9.14
CA GLY A 154 4.38 -20.10 10.09
C GLY A 154 4.18 -18.69 10.62
N LEU A 155 5.27 -17.95 10.83
CA LEU A 155 5.30 -16.56 11.26
C LEU A 155 4.60 -16.28 12.61
N ASP A 156 4.51 -17.24 13.53
CA ASP A 156 3.74 -17.11 14.77
C ASP A 156 4.14 -15.87 15.60
N ALA A 157 5.43 -15.58 15.71
CA ALA A 157 5.92 -14.41 16.42
C ALA A 157 5.49 -13.09 15.76
N VAL A 158 5.42 -13.06 14.41
CA VAL A 158 4.96 -11.90 13.63
C VAL A 158 3.46 -11.72 13.84
N LYS A 159 2.66 -12.79 13.73
CA LYS A 159 1.21 -12.80 13.97
C LYS A 159 0.87 -12.27 15.35
N ASP A 160 1.54 -12.79 16.38
CA ASP A 160 1.35 -12.34 17.76
C ASP A 160 1.71 -10.86 17.94
N GLN A 161 2.77 -10.39 17.29
CA GLN A 161 3.19 -9.00 17.38
C GLN A 161 2.21 -8.07 16.68
N VAL A 162 1.70 -8.43 15.50
CA VAL A 162 0.67 -7.69 14.77
C VAL A 162 -0.63 -7.63 15.59
N LYS A 163 -1.08 -8.76 16.16
CA LYS A 163 -2.27 -8.80 17.04
C LYS A 163 -2.13 -7.88 18.24
N ARG A 164 -1.00 -7.91 18.94
CA ARG A 164 -0.75 -7.01 20.08
C ARG A 164 -0.81 -5.55 19.67
N PHE A 165 -0.26 -5.22 18.52
CA PHE A 165 -0.26 -3.88 17.98
C PHE A 165 -1.68 -3.40 17.65
N VAL A 166 -2.46 -4.23 16.95
CA VAL A 166 -3.86 -3.93 16.60
C VAL A 166 -4.72 -3.78 17.87
N TYR A 167 -4.62 -4.72 18.82
CA TYR A 167 -5.39 -4.65 20.07
C TYR A 167 -4.98 -3.45 20.94
N GLY A 168 -3.71 -3.04 20.91
CA GLY A 168 -3.25 -1.82 21.57
C GLY A 168 -3.94 -0.57 21.05
N HIS A 169 -4.08 -0.46 19.73
CA HIS A 169 -4.81 0.65 19.11
C HIS A 169 -6.32 0.60 19.38
N LEU A 170 -6.94 -0.58 19.32
CA LEU A 170 -8.36 -0.75 19.68
C LEU A 170 -8.62 -0.34 21.12
N LEU A 171 -7.72 -0.71 22.03
CA LEU A 171 -7.83 -0.29 23.44
C LEU A 171 -7.70 1.24 23.58
N ASN A 172 -6.73 1.86 22.90
CA ASN A 172 -6.58 3.31 22.92
C ASN A 172 -7.85 4.01 22.43
N ARG A 173 -8.43 3.55 21.31
CA ARG A 173 -9.69 4.08 20.79
C ARG A 173 -10.83 3.98 21.81
N HIS A 174 -10.96 2.84 22.47
CA HIS A 174 -11.96 2.65 23.51
C HIS A 174 -11.75 3.58 24.72
N LEU A 175 -10.47 3.82 25.10
CA LEU A 175 -10.13 4.78 26.15
C LEU A 175 -10.46 6.22 25.75
N GLU A 176 -10.20 6.61 24.50
CA GLU A 176 -10.57 7.92 23.95
C GLU A 176 -12.07 8.17 23.97
N GLU A 177 -12.87 7.17 23.57
CA GLU A 177 -14.34 7.24 23.63
C GLU A 177 -14.86 7.46 25.06
N GLN A 178 -14.10 7.00 26.07
CA GLN A 178 -14.39 7.20 27.48
C GLN A 178 -13.71 8.44 28.09
N CYS A 179 -13.08 9.29 27.27
CA CYS A 179 -12.28 10.44 27.71
C CYS A 179 -11.18 10.07 28.73
N GLN A 180 -10.58 8.88 28.60
CA GLN A 180 -9.49 8.40 29.44
C GLN A 180 -8.13 8.63 28.78
N PRO A 181 -7.03 8.73 29.55
CA PRO A 181 -5.69 8.88 28.99
C PRO A 181 -5.29 7.65 28.15
N THR A 182 -4.70 7.91 26.98
CA THR A 182 -4.18 6.89 26.05
C THR A 182 -2.66 6.77 26.11
N VAL A 183 -2.13 5.66 25.61
CA VAL A 183 -0.70 5.45 25.44
C VAL A 183 -0.36 5.66 23.95
N PRO A 184 0.52 6.60 23.59
CA PRO A 184 0.88 6.81 22.21
C PRO A 184 1.57 5.56 21.62
N ILE A 185 0.99 5.00 20.57
CA ILE A 185 1.53 3.86 19.80
C ILE A 185 1.78 4.37 18.38
N GLY A 186 3.05 4.36 17.94
CA GLY A 186 3.40 4.82 16.59
C GLY A 186 2.93 3.84 15.52
N LEU A 187 2.46 4.34 14.36
CA LEU A 187 2.00 3.54 13.22
C LEU A 187 3.15 2.97 12.37
N ASN A 188 4.34 3.56 12.51
CA ASN A 188 5.48 3.23 11.66
C ASN A 188 6.20 1.98 12.14
N LEU A 189 6.57 1.10 11.20
CA LEU A 189 7.16 -0.20 11.49
C LEU A 189 8.47 -0.41 10.74
N VAL A 190 9.39 -1.13 11.37
CA VAL A 190 10.59 -1.68 10.72
C VAL A 190 10.43 -3.18 10.59
N PHE A 191 10.47 -3.69 9.36
CA PHE A 191 10.45 -5.11 9.06
C PHE A 191 11.86 -5.58 8.76
N THR A 192 12.33 -6.57 9.50
CA THR A 192 13.65 -7.16 9.28
C THR A 192 13.54 -8.64 8.97
N GLY A 193 14.39 -9.16 8.10
CA GLY A 193 14.44 -10.57 7.74
C GLY A 193 14.85 -10.81 6.29
N ASN A 194 15.14 -12.04 5.95
CA ASN A 194 15.58 -12.45 4.62
C ASN A 194 14.48 -12.28 3.55
N PRO A 195 14.83 -12.28 2.24
CA PRO A 195 13.84 -12.22 1.16
C PRO A 195 12.88 -13.43 1.22
N GLY A 196 11.67 -13.23 0.73
CA GLY A 196 10.66 -14.29 0.67
C GLY A 196 10.04 -14.70 2.01
N THR A 197 10.30 -13.98 3.11
CA THR A 197 9.72 -14.29 4.44
C THR A 197 8.33 -13.69 4.68
N GLY A 198 7.68 -13.07 3.67
CA GLY A 198 6.30 -12.60 3.77
C GLY A 198 6.15 -11.13 4.19
N LYS A 199 7.24 -10.33 4.28
CA LYS A 199 7.20 -8.91 4.70
C LYS A 199 6.16 -8.08 3.95
N THR A 200 6.17 -8.12 2.62
CA THR A 200 5.25 -7.36 1.77
C THR A 200 3.80 -7.80 1.96
N THR A 201 3.56 -9.10 2.08
CA THR A 201 2.21 -9.66 2.31
C THR A 201 1.64 -9.15 3.63
N VAL A 202 2.43 -9.21 4.71
CA VAL A 202 2.01 -8.71 6.03
C VAL A 202 1.83 -7.19 6.02
N ALA A 203 2.65 -6.43 5.28
CA ALA A 203 2.47 -4.97 5.16
C ALA A 203 1.11 -4.60 4.53
N ARG A 204 0.66 -5.34 3.51
CA ARG A 204 -0.67 -5.16 2.91
C ARG A 204 -1.79 -5.48 3.89
N LEU A 205 -1.66 -6.55 4.69
CA LEU A 205 -2.63 -6.88 5.73
C LEU A 205 -2.68 -5.80 6.83
N ILE A 206 -1.53 -5.26 7.23
CA ILE A 206 -1.46 -4.16 8.20
C ILE A 206 -2.15 -2.90 7.67
N ALA A 207 -2.00 -2.57 6.38
CA ALA A 207 -2.69 -1.42 5.79
C ALA A 207 -4.22 -1.57 5.90
N ARG A 208 -4.75 -2.76 5.61
CA ARG A 208 -6.18 -3.08 5.79
C ARG A 208 -6.60 -3.05 7.25
N LEU A 209 -5.77 -3.59 8.16
CA LEU A 209 -6.01 -3.54 9.61
C LEU A 209 -6.04 -2.11 10.12
N TYR A 210 -5.12 -1.24 9.67
CA TYR A 210 -5.11 0.17 10.06
C TYR A 210 -6.40 0.89 9.64
N LYS A 211 -6.93 0.59 8.46
CA LYS A 211 -8.25 1.09 8.04
C LYS A 211 -9.37 0.53 8.93
N ALA A 212 -9.40 -0.77 9.16
CA ALA A 212 -10.43 -1.42 9.96
C ALA A 212 -10.48 -0.89 11.41
N VAL A 213 -9.31 -0.56 11.98
CA VAL A 213 -9.19 0.09 13.30
C VAL A 213 -9.48 1.59 13.25
N GLY A 214 -9.46 2.23 12.06
CA GLY A 214 -9.68 3.66 11.87
C GLY A 214 -8.44 4.52 12.12
N LEU A 215 -7.24 3.95 11.92
CA LEU A 215 -5.95 4.65 12.07
C LEU A 215 -5.53 5.37 10.79
N VAL A 216 -6.02 4.92 9.63
CA VAL A 216 -5.84 5.55 8.33
C VAL A 216 -7.18 5.54 7.59
N SER A 217 -7.38 6.48 6.68
CA SER A 217 -8.66 6.70 6.02
C SER A 217 -8.97 5.70 4.89
N MET A 218 -7.96 5.24 4.13
CA MET A 218 -8.15 4.42 2.93
C MET A 218 -7.64 2.97 3.08
N GLY A 219 -6.50 2.76 3.76
CA GLY A 219 -5.96 1.42 4.06
C GLY A 219 -5.31 0.71 2.87
N HIS A 220 -4.94 1.44 1.82
CA HIS A 220 -4.15 0.92 0.72
C HIS A 220 -2.65 0.86 1.09
N CYS A 221 -1.88 0.07 0.35
CA CYS A 221 -0.44 -0.07 0.53
C CYS A 221 0.27 0.27 -0.78
N ILE A 222 1.08 1.32 -0.75
CA ILE A 222 1.94 1.70 -1.88
C ILE A 222 3.33 1.11 -1.64
N GLU A 223 3.76 0.26 -2.56
CA GLU A 223 5.07 -0.40 -2.49
C GLU A 223 6.07 0.35 -3.36
N VAL A 224 7.21 0.68 -2.79
CA VAL A 224 8.29 1.38 -3.50
C VAL A 224 9.64 0.82 -3.10
N GLY A 225 10.58 0.90 -4.04
CA GLY A 225 11.99 0.64 -3.80
C GLY A 225 12.83 1.90 -4.06
N ARG A 226 14.16 1.78 -3.90
CA ARG A 226 15.09 2.87 -4.19
C ARG A 226 14.88 3.50 -5.57
N VAL A 227 14.67 2.67 -6.61
CA VAL A 227 14.57 3.14 -8.01
C VAL A 227 13.37 4.06 -8.25
N ASP A 228 12.33 3.91 -7.47
CA ASP A 228 11.11 4.69 -7.54
C ASP A 228 11.29 6.06 -6.88
N LEU A 229 12.04 6.11 -5.79
CA LEU A 229 12.22 7.29 -4.94
C LEU A 229 13.41 8.16 -5.34
N VAL A 230 14.52 7.56 -5.80
CA VAL A 230 15.75 8.29 -6.11
C VAL A 230 15.79 8.67 -7.59
N GLY A 231 15.79 9.96 -7.88
CA GLY A 231 15.94 10.52 -9.22
C GLY A 231 17.40 10.57 -9.70
N ARG A 232 17.59 10.86 -10.96
CA ARG A 232 18.92 11.00 -11.59
C ARG A 232 19.53 12.39 -11.41
N TRP A 233 18.73 13.41 -11.09
CA TRP A 233 19.11 14.81 -11.00
C TRP A 233 18.72 15.42 -9.67
N ILE A 234 19.38 16.51 -9.30
CA ILE A 234 19.06 17.30 -8.10
C ILE A 234 17.63 17.84 -8.23
N GLY A 235 16.78 17.58 -7.22
CA GLY A 235 15.37 17.99 -7.18
C GLY A 235 14.38 16.94 -7.70
N GLU A 236 14.79 16.06 -8.62
CA GLU A 236 13.93 14.97 -9.13
C GLU A 236 13.58 13.94 -8.04
N SER A 237 14.51 13.66 -7.13
CA SER A 237 14.28 12.72 -6.02
C SER A 237 13.23 13.23 -5.05
N GLU A 238 13.25 14.54 -4.76
CA GLU A 238 12.28 15.15 -3.83
C GLU A 238 10.88 15.17 -4.45
N GLU A 239 10.76 15.50 -5.74
CA GLU A 239 9.50 15.50 -6.48
C GLU A 239 8.89 14.09 -6.54
N LYS A 240 9.65 13.08 -6.98
CA LYS A 240 9.20 11.67 -7.00
C LYS A 240 8.81 11.16 -5.61
N THR A 241 9.63 11.44 -4.61
CA THR A 241 9.33 11.01 -3.24
C THR A 241 8.02 11.63 -2.76
N ASN A 242 7.78 12.92 -3.03
CA ASN A 242 6.54 13.59 -2.65
C ASN A 242 5.33 13.03 -3.42
N GLU A 243 5.46 12.63 -4.68
CA GLU A 243 4.39 11.97 -5.44
C GLU A 243 3.98 10.64 -4.78
N PHE A 244 4.95 9.78 -4.43
CA PHE A 244 4.65 8.51 -3.76
C PHE A 244 4.12 8.70 -2.34
N LEU A 245 4.66 9.64 -1.58
CA LEU A 245 4.15 9.99 -0.25
C LEU A 245 2.71 10.50 -0.31
N ASN A 246 2.40 11.36 -1.29
CA ASN A 246 1.03 11.84 -1.50
C ASN A 246 0.08 10.70 -1.94
N SER A 247 0.54 9.79 -2.79
CA SER A 247 -0.27 8.63 -3.21
C SER A 247 -0.52 7.63 -2.08
N ALA A 248 0.35 7.60 -1.06
CA ALA A 248 0.22 6.75 0.13
C ALA A 248 -0.62 7.39 1.24
N MET A 249 -1.05 8.66 1.09
CA MET A 249 -1.90 9.32 2.09
C MET A 249 -3.20 8.54 2.29
N GLY A 250 -3.61 8.41 3.53
CA GLY A 250 -4.74 7.57 3.91
C GLY A 250 -4.42 6.07 4.00
N GLY A 251 -3.15 5.69 3.86
CA GLY A 251 -2.72 4.30 3.84
C GLY A 251 -1.31 4.07 4.36
N VAL A 252 -0.61 3.15 3.74
CA VAL A 252 0.73 2.72 4.10
C VAL A 252 1.69 2.91 2.93
N LEU A 253 2.81 3.57 3.17
CA LEU A 253 3.97 3.52 2.28
C LEU A 253 4.90 2.40 2.74
N PHE A 254 5.04 1.36 1.93
CA PHE A 254 5.98 0.26 2.16
C PHE A 254 7.24 0.45 1.32
N ILE A 255 8.38 0.59 1.98
CA ILE A 255 9.66 0.79 1.32
C ILE A 255 10.48 -0.49 1.47
N ASP A 256 10.62 -1.24 0.37
CA ASP A 256 11.46 -2.44 0.38
C ASP A 256 12.93 -2.08 0.17
N GLU A 257 13.81 -2.87 0.81
CA GLU A 257 15.26 -2.64 0.80
C GLU A 257 15.64 -1.20 1.15
N ALA A 258 14.97 -0.61 2.17
CA ALA A 258 15.11 0.80 2.53
C ALA A 258 16.56 1.22 2.83
N TYR A 259 17.42 0.30 3.25
CA TYR A 259 18.86 0.54 3.44
C TYR A 259 19.56 1.00 2.14
N ALA A 260 19.03 0.64 0.98
CA ALA A 260 19.58 1.10 -0.29
C ALA A 260 19.44 2.62 -0.49
N LEU A 261 18.61 3.32 0.30
CA LEU A 261 18.51 4.79 0.31
C LEU A 261 19.73 5.47 0.94
N THR A 262 20.55 4.74 1.71
CA THR A 262 21.75 5.28 2.39
C THR A 262 22.98 4.43 2.12
N PRO A 263 23.50 4.43 0.87
CA PRO A 263 24.67 3.65 0.50
C PRO A 263 25.93 4.13 1.25
N GLU A 264 26.92 3.26 1.35
CA GLU A 264 28.18 3.53 2.07
C GLU A 264 29.00 4.67 1.45
N ASP A 265 28.89 4.91 0.12
CA ASP A 265 29.53 6.05 -0.57
C ASP A 265 28.49 7.12 -0.94
N PRO A 266 28.30 8.16 -0.08
CA PRO A 266 27.29 9.19 -0.30
C PRO A 266 27.73 10.29 -1.29
N SER A 267 28.93 10.22 -1.89
CA SER A 267 29.53 11.34 -2.62
C SER A 267 28.76 11.79 -3.89
N ARG A 268 27.77 11.01 -4.34
CA ARG A 268 26.89 11.33 -5.48
C ARG A 268 25.46 10.82 -5.30
N ASP A 269 25.01 10.63 -4.06
CA ASP A 269 23.74 9.98 -3.77
C ASP A 269 22.69 10.95 -3.24
N PHE A 270 21.52 10.92 -3.85
CA PHE A 270 20.36 11.72 -3.46
C PHE A 270 19.44 11.03 -2.46
N GLY A 271 19.76 9.81 -2.00
CA GLY A 271 18.94 9.04 -1.08
C GLY A 271 18.76 9.73 0.30
N GLN A 272 19.73 10.51 0.75
CA GLN A 272 19.59 11.28 1.99
C GLN A 272 18.48 12.35 1.91
N HIS A 273 18.24 12.92 0.73
CA HIS A 273 17.13 13.85 0.52
C HIS A 273 15.79 13.12 0.61
N VAL A 274 15.71 11.91 0.06
CA VAL A 274 14.54 11.03 0.17
C VAL A 274 14.25 10.71 1.63
N VAL A 275 15.25 10.29 2.40
CA VAL A 275 15.11 10.00 3.84
C VAL A 275 14.58 11.21 4.61
N ASN A 276 15.13 12.40 4.34
CA ASN A 276 14.68 13.63 4.99
C ASN A 276 13.23 13.99 4.63
N ALA A 277 12.82 13.81 3.36
CA ALA A 277 11.44 14.03 2.95
C ALA A 277 10.49 13.05 3.66
N ILE A 278 10.83 11.76 3.71
CA ILE A 278 10.04 10.74 4.42
C ILE A 278 9.89 11.13 5.90
N VAL A 279 10.97 11.46 6.59
CA VAL A 279 10.94 11.87 8.00
C VAL A 279 10.05 13.09 8.23
N GLN A 280 10.07 14.06 7.30
CA GLN A 280 9.22 15.25 7.36
C GLN A 280 7.74 14.91 7.16
N TYR A 281 7.40 14.04 6.19
CA TYR A 281 6.02 13.61 5.97
C TYR A 281 5.46 12.80 7.13
N MET A 282 6.26 11.90 7.72
CA MET A 282 5.87 11.14 8.92
C MET A 282 5.51 12.05 10.10
N GLU A 283 6.10 13.23 10.21
CA GLU A 283 5.74 14.21 11.24
C GLU A 283 4.49 14.98 10.90
N ASN A 284 4.40 15.46 9.64
CA ASN A 284 3.31 16.33 9.20
C ASN A 284 1.98 15.60 9.06
N TYR A 285 2.02 14.30 8.71
CA TYR A 285 0.84 13.48 8.37
C TYR A 285 0.74 12.21 9.22
N ARG A 286 1.25 12.27 10.45
CA ARG A 286 1.31 11.14 11.39
C ARG A 286 -0.03 10.49 11.70
N ASP A 287 -1.15 11.19 11.46
CA ASP A 287 -2.51 10.77 11.80
C ASP A 287 -3.23 10.09 10.61
N ASP A 288 -2.64 10.08 9.40
CA ASP A 288 -3.25 9.46 8.21
C ASP A 288 -2.22 8.86 7.23
N LEU A 289 -0.95 8.74 7.63
CA LEU A 289 0.10 8.08 6.87
C LEU A 289 0.92 7.19 7.79
N ALA A 290 1.02 5.92 7.46
CA ALA A 290 1.97 5.01 8.08
C ALA A 290 3.09 4.66 7.10
N VAL A 291 4.32 4.57 7.61
CA VAL A 291 5.49 4.15 6.83
C VAL A 291 6.02 2.85 7.37
N ILE A 292 6.19 1.86 6.51
CA ILE A 292 6.81 0.58 6.82
C ILE A 292 8.08 0.47 6.00
N VAL A 293 9.23 0.31 6.65
CA VAL A 293 10.51 0.10 5.98
C VAL A 293 10.96 -1.34 6.17
N ALA A 294 11.46 -1.97 5.11
CA ALA A 294 11.85 -3.38 5.15
C ALA A 294 13.27 -3.59 4.61
N GLY A 295 13.93 -4.65 5.09
CA GLY A 295 15.24 -5.05 4.61
C GLY A 295 15.90 -6.11 5.48
N TYR A 296 17.18 -6.39 5.20
CA TYR A 296 18.00 -7.29 6.01
C TYR A 296 18.31 -6.70 7.38
N SER A 297 18.40 -7.56 8.42
CA SER A 297 18.53 -7.11 9.81
C SER A 297 19.72 -6.17 10.03
N ASN A 298 20.90 -6.55 9.57
CA ASN A 298 22.13 -5.78 9.78
C ASN A 298 22.11 -4.44 9.01
N GLU A 299 21.65 -4.47 7.77
CA GLU A 299 21.53 -3.30 6.89
C GLU A 299 20.49 -2.31 7.43
N MET A 300 19.38 -2.81 7.97
CA MET A 300 18.35 -1.97 8.57
C MET A 300 18.81 -1.31 9.87
N GLU A 301 19.68 -1.93 10.65
CA GLU A 301 20.30 -1.28 11.81
C GLU A 301 21.13 -0.06 11.39
N ARG A 302 22.00 -0.22 10.38
CA ARG A 302 22.79 0.89 9.81
C ARG A 302 21.90 1.99 9.22
N PHE A 303 20.84 1.59 8.51
CA PHE A 303 19.87 2.53 7.96
C PHE A 303 19.23 3.37 9.06
N MET A 304 18.78 2.75 10.14
CA MET A 304 18.17 3.44 11.28
C MET A 304 19.16 4.37 11.99
N GLU A 305 20.45 4.03 12.04
CA GLU A 305 21.52 4.86 12.62
C GLU A 305 21.91 6.04 11.73
N SER A 306 21.62 5.98 10.43
CA SER A 306 21.99 7.02 9.46
C SER A 306 21.30 8.37 9.71
N ASN A 307 20.16 8.38 10.41
CA ASN A 307 19.39 9.59 10.68
C ASN A 307 18.66 9.50 12.04
N PRO A 308 18.92 10.42 12.98
CA PRO A 308 18.25 10.43 14.29
C PRO A 308 16.71 10.53 14.20
N GLY A 309 16.21 11.16 13.12
CA GLY A 309 14.78 11.28 12.85
C GLY A 309 14.11 9.93 12.57
N LEU A 310 14.83 8.99 11.94
CA LEU A 310 14.34 7.62 11.73
C LEU A 310 14.19 6.90 13.08
N GLN A 311 15.23 6.92 13.93
CA GLN A 311 15.19 6.24 15.23
C GLN A 311 14.04 6.70 16.12
N SER A 312 13.72 8.00 16.10
CA SER A 312 12.64 8.54 16.92
C SER A 312 11.24 8.17 16.44
N ARG A 313 11.06 7.92 15.13
CA ARG A 313 9.76 7.65 14.50
C ARG A 313 9.46 6.17 14.27
N PHE A 314 10.50 5.34 14.15
CA PHE A 314 10.38 3.89 13.96
C PHE A 314 10.69 3.16 15.27
N GLN A 315 9.73 3.17 16.19
CA GLN A 315 9.87 2.54 17.50
C GLN A 315 9.51 1.05 17.50
N ASN A 316 8.66 0.63 16.56
CA ASN A 316 8.16 -0.73 16.47
C ASN A 316 8.95 -1.53 15.42
N ARG A 317 9.52 -2.66 15.83
CA ARG A 317 10.29 -3.55 14.96
C ARG A 317 9.64 -4.92 14.93
N VAL A 318 9.49 -5.47 13.73
CA VAL A 318 8.94 -6.82 13.49
C VAL A 318 10.02 -7.62 12.76
N HIS A 319 10.46 -8.72 13.37
CA HIS A 319 11.42 -9.61 12.77
C HIS A 319 10.71 -10.80 12.13
N PHE A 320 11.02 -11.02 10.85
CA PHE A 320 10.53 -12.14 10.06
C PHE A 320 11.62 -13.22 10.02
N PRO A 321 11.47 -14.32 10.77
CA PRO A 321 12.41 -15.43 10.74
C PRO A 321 12.35 -16.15 9.39
N ASP A 322 13.39 -16.91 9.09
CA ASP A 322 13.37 -17.86 7.98
C ASP A 322 12.35 -18.98 8.26
N PHE A 323 11.69 -19.43 7.21
CA PHE A 323 10.80 -20.59 7.32
C PHE A 323 11.57 -21.86 7.58
N THR A 324 10.99 -22.77 8.36
CA THR A 324 11.50 -24.12 8.53
C THR A 324 11.25 -24.93 7.25
N PRO A 325 12.02 -26.04 7.01
CA PRO A 325 11.75 -26.94 5.91
C PRO A 325 10.30 -27.43 5.84
N GLU A 326 9.69 -27.71 6.99
CA GLU A 326 8.30 -28.13 7.10
C GLU A 326 7.34 -27.04 6.62
N GLU A 327 7.55 -25.81 7.07
CA GLU A 327 6.74 -24.65 6.65
C GLU A 327 6.89 -24.39 5.14
N LEU A 328 8.09 -24.58 4.58
CA LEU A 328 8.31 -24.42 3.13
C LEU A 328 7.58 -25.49 2.32
N VAL A 329 7.51 -26.73 2.82
CA VAL A 329 6.71 -27.79 2.19
C VAL A 329 5.22 -27.43 2.23
N GLU A 330 4.72 -26.88 3.33
CA GLU A 330 3.32 -26.43 3.41
C GLU A 330 3.04 -25.26 2.46
N ILE A 331 3.95 -24.31 2.33
CA ILE A 331 3.86 -23.22 1.34
C ILE A 331 3.86 -23.81 -0.08
N PHE A 332 4.73 -24.77 -0.38
CA PHE A 332 4.77 -25.45 -1.67
C PHE A 332 3.43 -26.15 -1.97
N LYS A 333 2.90 -26.93 -1.01
CA LYS A 333 1.60 -27.60 -1.14
C LYS A 333 0.47 -26.60 -1.40
N SER A 334 0.44 -25.49 -0.69
CA SER A 334 -0.56 -24.43 -0.90
C SER A 334 -0.51 -23.86 -2.32
N VAL A 335 0.69 -23.52 -2.80
CA VAL A 335 0.86 -22.96 -4.16
C VAL A 335 0.55 -23.98 -5.26
N ALA A 336 0.88 -25.25 -5.05
CA ALA A 336 0.52 -26.34 -5.96
C ALA A 336 -1.01 -26.57 -5.98
N HIS A 337 -1.65 -26.54 -4.82
CA HIS A 337 -3.11 -26.66 -4.68
C HIS A 337 -3.84 -25.55 -5.42
N ASP A 338 -3.38 -24.29 -5.32
CA ASP A 338 -3.96 -23.15 -6.04
C ASP A 338 -3.91 -23.33 -7.56
N ARG A 339 -2.97 -24.14 -8.05
CA ARG A 339 -2.82 -24.54 -9.45
C ARG A 339 -3.51 -25.86 -9.78
N SER A 340 -4.23 -26.44 -8.83
CA SER A 340 -4.90 -27.75 -8.94
C SER A 340 -3.95 -28.93 -9.24
N ILE A 341 -2.71 -28.86 -8.71
CA ILE A 341 -1.69 -29.91 -8.86
C ILE A 341 -1.60 -30.67 -7.54
N ALA A 342 -1.71 -32.01 -7.63
CA ALA A 342 -1.58 -32.89 -6.47
C ALA A 342 -0.11 -33.01 -6.04
N VAL A 343 0.11 -33.09 -4.72
CA VAL A 343 1.42 -33.31 -4.10
C VAL A 343 1.31 -34.52 -3.17
N SER A 344 2.00 -35.61 -3.50
CA SER A 344 2.00 -36.79 -2.67
C SER A 344 2.88 -36.61 -1.42
N GLU A 345 2.69 -37.46 -0.39
CA GLU A 345 3.53 -37.43 0.80
C GLU A 345 4.97 -37.81 0.49
N GLU A 346 5.21 -38.61 -0.56
CA GLU A 346 6.56 -38.96 -1.02
C GLU A 346 7.29 -37.74 -1.59
N VAL A 347 6.62 -36.96 -2.44
CA VAL A 347 7.14 -35.69 -2.96
C VAL A 347 7.38 -34.68 -1.82
N ALA A 348 6.44 -34.59 -0.88
CA ALA A 348 6.58 -33.70 0.28
C ALA A 348 7.81 -34.06 1.14
N ALA A 349 8.08 -35.37 1.37
CA ALA A 349 9.25 -35.81 2.10
C ALA A 349 10.55 -35.48 1.33
N ALA A 350 10.60 -35.75 0.03
CA ALA A 350 11.76 -35.43 -0.80
C ALA A 350 12.05 -33.93 -0.88
N LEU A 351 11.01 -33.08 -0.93
CA LEU A 351 11.14 -31.61 -0.86
C LEU A 351 11.69 -31.16 0.50
N LYS A 352 11.21 -31.77 1.59
CA LYS A 352 11.73 -31.49 2.93
C LYS A 352 13.21 -31.79 3.01
N ASP A 353 13.62 -33.01 2.58
CA ASP A 353 15.04 -33.41 2.55
C ASP A 353 15.88 -32.43 1.69
N ARG A 354 15.34 -31.93 0.57
CA ARG A 354 16.01 -30.93 -0.26
C ARG A 354 16.23 -29.63 0.50
N PHE A 355 15.20 -29.07 1.18
CA PHE A 355 15.31 -27.84 1.94
C PHE A 355 16.26 -27.99 3.15
N GLU A 356 16.34 -29.17 3.76
CA GLU A 356 17.27 -29.46 4.84
C GLU A 356 18.72 -29.56 4.35
N ASN A 357 18.97 -30.15 3.16
CA ASN A 357 20.29 -30.37 2.60
C ASN A 357 20.91 -29.07 2.04
N ASP A 358 20.10 -28.12 1.55
CA ASP A 358 20.58 -26.84 1.04
C ASP A 358 20.04 -25.66 1.85
N LEU A 359 20.50 -25.58 3.10
CA LEU A 359 20.08 -24.50 4.02
C LEU A 359 20.48 -23.10 3.56
N GLU A 360 21.55 -22.97 2.78
CA GLU A 360 22.01 -21.65 2.28
C GLU A 360 21.07 -21.09 1.22
N GLU A 361 20.69 -21.88 0.23
CA GLU A 361 19.72 -21.52 -0.79
C GLU A 361 18.33 -21.29 -0.17
N THR A 362 17.95 -22.23 0.72
CA THR A 362 16.67 -22.20 1.44
C THR A 362 16.48 -20.89 2.21
N LYS A 363 17.48 -20.43 2.96
CA LYS A 363 17.45 -19.17 3.70
C LYS A 363 17.50 -17.93 2.80
N LYS A 364 18.17 -18.01 1.65
CA LYS A 364 18.20 -16.91 0.68
C LYS A 364 16.87 -16.73 -0.04
N GLY A 365 16.16 -17.83 -0.30
CA GLY A 365 14.92 -17.83 -1.08
C GLY A 365 13.63 -17.86 -0.27
N ASN A 366 13.61 -18.59 0.85
CA ASN A 366 12.43 -18.81 1.68
C ASN A 366 11.19 -19.19 0.84
N ALA A 367 10.03 -18.59 1.08
CA ALA A 367 8.81 -18.87 0.31
C ALA A 367 8.93 -18.54 -1.19
N ARG A 368 9.88 -17.67 -1.60
CA ARG A 368 10.16 -17.44 -3.03
C ARG A 368 10.74 -18.68 -3.68
N LEU A 369 11.67 -19.38 -2.99
CA LEU A 369 12.22 -20.65 -3.44
C LEU A 369 11.11 -21.69 -3.60
N ALA A 370 10.25 -21.88 -2.59
CA ALA A 370 9.14 -22.82 -2.67
C ALA A 370 8.20 -22.53 -3.87
N ARG A 371 7.88 -21.25 -4.13
CA ARG A 371 7.07 -20.87 -5.29
C ARG A 371 7.77 -21.12 -6.63
N ASN A 372 9.06 -20.84 -6.72
CA ASN A 372 9.85 -21.10 -7.93
C ASN A 372 9.90 -22.60 -8.21
N LEU A 373 10.13 -23.43 -7.19
CA LEU A 373 10.14 -24.89 -7.33
C LEU A 373 8.83 -25.45 -7.88
N VAL A 374 7.66 -24.88 -7.51
CA VAL A 374 6.39 -25.30 -8.13
C VAL A 374 6.41 -25.07 -9.64
N SER A 375 7.00 -23.95 -10.11
CA SER A 375 7.07 -23.64 -11.55
C SER A 375 8.07 -24.54 -12.28
N GLU A 376 9.23 -24.78 -11.69
CA GLU A 376 10.28 -25.66 -12.24
C GLU A 376 9.79 -27.11 -12.30
N MET A 377 9.17 -27.61 -11.22
CA MET A 377 8.58 -28.94 -11.19
C MET A 377 7.44 -29.10 -12.20
N PHE A 378 6.68 -28.03 -12.44
CA PHE A 378 5.64 -28.06 -13.48
C PHE A 378 6.24 -28.18 -14.89
N GLU A 379 7.36 -27.51 -15.16
CA GLU A 379 8.10 -27.67 -16.42
C GLU A 379 8.66 -29.07 -16.58
N ASN A 380 9.26 -29.66 -15.53
CA ASN A 380 9.77 -31.02 -15.53
C ASN A 380 8.65 -32.05 -15.72
N MET A 381 7.52 -31.89 -15.05
CA MET A 381 6.32 -32.69 -15.24
C MET A 381 5.83 -32.63 -16.69
N ALA A 382 5.82 -31.43 -17.31
CA ALA A 382 5.42 -31.26 -18.70
C ALA A 382 6.36 -32.00 -19.67
N VAL A 383 7.68 -31.99 -19.40
CA VAL A 383 8.66 -32.75 -20.20
C VAL A 383 8.43 -34.27 -20.02
N ARG A 384 8.29 -34.75 -18.79
CA ARG A 384 8.03 -36.18 -18.48
C ARG A 384 6.78 -36.70 -19.19
N LEU A 385 5.67 -35.97 -19.11
CA LEU A 385 4.42 -36.31 -19.75
C LEU A 385 4.51 -36.24 -21.29
N GLY A 386 5.22 -35.25 -21.81
CA GLY A 386 5.45 -35.06 -23.26
C GLY A 386 6.29 -36.15 -23.87
N GLU A 387 7.35 -36.61 -23.23
CA GLU A 387 8.24 -37.73 -23.66
C GLU A 387 7.51 -39.06 -23.66
N ASN A 388 6.60 -39.30 -22.71
CA ASN A 388 5.75 -40.48 -22.67
C ASN A 388 4.66 -40.48 -23.78
N GLY A 389 4.50 -39.39 -24.54
CA GLY A 389 3.62 -39.29 -25.69
C GLY A 389 2.14 -39.19 -25.35
N THR A 390 1.78 -39.04 -24.08
CA THR A 390 0.38 -38.95 -23.62
C THR A 390 0.25 -37.95 -22.47
N PHE A 391 -0.44 -36.86 -22.71
CA PHE A 391 -1.02 -36.05 -21.60
C PHE A 391 -2.28 -36.78 -21.10
N ALA A 392 -2.13 -38.01 -20.58
CA ALA A 392 -3.23 -38.77 -20.05
C ALA A 392 -3.81 -38.08 -18.81
N GLN A 393 -5.14 -38.00 -18.75
CA GLN A 393 -5.83 -37.32 -17.64
C GLN A 393 -5.49 -37.94 -16.28
N GLU A 394 -5.21 -39.24 -16.26
CA GLU A 394 -4.82 -40.00 -15.06
C GLU A 394 -3.48 -39.53 -14.53
N GLU A 395 -2.46 -39.38 -15.40
CA GLU A 395 -1.11 -38.91 -15.04
C GLU A 395 -1.09 -37.43 -14.63
N ILE A 396 -1.93 -36.59 -15.26
CA ILE A 396 -2.11 -35.18 -14.85
C ILE A 396 -2.75 -35.13 -13.45
N THR A 397 -3.70 -36.02 -13.16
CA THR A 397 -4.39 -36.06 -11.86
C THR A 397 -3.47 -36.61 -10.75
N GLU A 398 -2.50 -37.44 -11.08
CA GLU A 398 -1.48 -37.93 -10.14
C GLU A 398 -0.60 -36.79 -9.61
N GLY A 399 -0.37 -35.75 -10.42
CA GLY A 399 0.35 -34.54 -10.03
C GLY A 399 1.87 -34.70 -10.10
N PHE A 400 2.57 -34.05 -9.17
CA PHE A 400 4.03 -34.09 -9.09
C PHE A 400 4.53 -35.44 -8.63
N THR A 401 5.69 -35.87 -9.20
CA THR A 401 6.48 -37.03 -8.79
C THR A 401 7.84 -36.57 -8.24
N VAL A 402 8.57 -37.47 -7.59
CA VAL A 402 9.91 -37.18 -7.10
C VAL A 402 10.89 -36.85 -8.23
N ASP A 403 10.69 -37.46 -9.41
CA ASP A 403 11.53 -37.23 -10.60
C ASP A 403 11.34 -35.80 -11.17
N ASP A 404 10.26 -35.12 -10.83
CA ASP A 404 10.03 -33.74 -11.24
C ASP A 404 10.81 -32.71 -10.38
N ILE A 405 11.38 -33.15 -9.24
CA ILE A 405 12.18 -32.27 -8.37
C ILE A 405 13.52 -31.97 -9.06
N PRO A 406 13.81 -30.67 -9.36
CA PRO A 406 15.06 -30.31 -10.01
C PRO A 406 16.27 -30.64 -9.12
N GLU A 407 17.37 -31.07 -9.73
CA GLU A 407 18.65 -31.26 -9.02
C GLU A 407 19.16 -29.90 -8.50
N VAL A 408 19.83 -29.91 -7.36
CA VAL A 408 20.48 -28.68 -6.84
C VAL A 408 21.66 -28.38 -7.77
N ASN A 409 21.53 -27.30 -8.57
CA ASN A 409 22.64 -26.84 -9.40
C ASN A 409 23.75 -26.28 -8.49
N SER A 410 24.81 -27.02 -8.32
CA SER A 410 25.96 -26.59 -7.53
C SER A 410 26.83 -25.53 -8.21
N GLU A 411 26.53 -25.11 -9.45
CA GLU A 411 27.22 -24.04 -10.15
C GLU A 411 26.28 -23.44 -11.22
N GLU A 412 25.79 -22.20 -11.04
CA GLU A 412 25.35 -21.38 -12.14
C GLU A 412 26.57 -20.99 -13.00
N GLU A 413 26.88 -21.78 -14.01
CA GLU A 413 27.63 -21.25 -15.13
C GLU A 413 26.70 -20.24 -15.85
N PRO A 414 27.08 -18.95 -15.98
CA PRO A 414 26.30 -17.98 -16.72
C PRO A 414 26.17 -18.48 -18.16
N LEU A 415 24.95 -18.75 -18.61
CA LEU A 415 24.67 -19.07 -20.01
C LEU A 415 25.34 -18.01 -20.89
N PRO A 416 26.22 -18.38 -21.85
CA PRO A 416 26.82 -17.43 -22.72
C PRO A 416 25.74 -16.87 -23.67
N PHE A 417 25.38 -15.59 -23.46
CA PHE A 417 24.59 -14.84 -24.43
C PHE A 417 25.42 -14.72 -25.73
N GLY A 418 25.20 -15.69 -26.62
CA GLY A 418 25.73 -15.66 -27.96
C GLY A 418 24.92 -14.70 -28.83
N PHE A 419 25.41 -13.47 -28.99
CA PHE A 419 25.00 -12.67 -30.13
C PHE A 419 25.51 -13.32 -31.40
N CYS A 420 24.65 -13.96 -32.16
CA CYS A 420 24.92 -14.25 -33.58
C CYS A 420 25.01 -12.93 -34.34
N SER A 421 26.22 -12.46 -34.64
CA SER A 421 26.46 -11.49 -35.67
C SER A 421 26.24 -12.21 -36.99
N ALA A 422 25.07 -11.98 -37.63
CA ALA A 422 24.90 -12.31 -39.04
C ALA A 422 25.69 -11.29 -39.91
N GLY A 423 26.57 -11.81 -40.75
CA GLY A 423 27.29 -11.05 -41.75
C GLY A 423 26.42 -10.58 -42.91
#